data_3e36bc8021cd397778997251d64f3f8d
#
_entry.id   3e36bc8021cd397778997251d64f3f8d
#
_cell.length_a   1.000
_cell.length_b   1.000
_cell.length_c   1.000
_cell.angle_alpha   90.00
_cell.angle_beta   90.00
_cell.angle_gamma   90.00
#
_symmetry.space_group_name_H-M   'P 1'
#
loop_
_entity.id
_entity.type
_entity.pdbx_description
1 polymer ?
#
loop_
_entity_poly.entity_id
_entity_poly.type
_entity_poly.pdbx_seq_one_letter_code
_entity_poly.pdbx_strand_id
1 'polypeptide(L)'
;RTDEKVAEYYRTHGRAGDYKELNPGAVAYYDGVVIINLDTIEPMIALPFHPSNGWTIREFQANAADILRAVEQSAAEQLENPNIKVNLVDKLIGGKLHVEQGVIVGCSGGTFENIELAAQILNGKNIGSGEFALSIYPQSQPVFTELVRSGAIEKLMVSGATVRSAFCGPCFGAGDTPAN
;
A
#
# COMPACT_ATOMS: atom_id res chain seq x y z
N ARG A 1 -2.01 17.92 -14.73
CA ARG A 1 -0.73 18.67 -14.84
C ARG A 1 0.41 17.79 -14.37
N THR A 2 1.57 17.99 -14.94
CA THR A 2 2.82 17.40 -14.46
C THR A 2 3.52 18.39 -13.52
N ASP A 3 4.33 17.87 -12.62
CA ASP A 3 5.06 18.63 -11.60
C ASP A 3 6.52 18.15 -11.46
N GLU A 4 7.22 18.69 -10.49
CA GLU A 4 8.61 18.34 -10.20
C GLU A 4 8.79 16.86 -9.82
N LYS A 5 7.78 16.22 -9.19
CA LYS A 5 7.84 14.79 -8.86
C LYS A 5 7.83 13.92 -10.11
N VAL A 6 7.05 14.31 -11.10
CA VAL A 6 7.04 13.62 -12.40
C VAL A 6 8.38 13.84 -13.12
N ALA A 7 8.96 15.04 -13.06
CA ALA A 7 10.28 15.30 -13.62
C ALA A 7 11.36 14.45 -12.95
N GLU A 8 11.31 14.34 -11.62
CA GLU A 8 12.24 13.51 -10.84
C GLU A 8 12.09 12.02 -11.17
N TYR A 9 10.87 11.53 -11.36
CA TYR A 9 10.62 10.16 -11.81
C TYR A 9 11.31 9.86 -13.14
N TYR A 10 11.19 10.77 -14.14
CA TYR A 10 11.89 10.63 -15.41
C TYR A 10 13.40 10.65 -15.24
N ARG A 11 13.93 11.52 -14.38
CA ARG A 11 15.36 11.60 -14.09
C ARG A 11 15.89 10.30 -13.47
N THR A 12 15.18 9.77 -12.47
CA THR A 12 15.54 8.50 -11.80
C THR A 12 15.61 7.33 -12.77
N HIS A 13 14.76 7.35 -13.81
CA HIS A 13 14.75 6.32 -14.84
C HIS A 13 15.68 6.61 -16.05
N GLY A 14 16.58 7.58 -15.94
CA GLY A 14 17.50 7.94 -17.00
C GLY A 14 16.85 8.60 -18.22
N ARG A 15 15.66 9.13 -18.07
CA ARG A 15 14.82 9.69 -19.15
C ARG A 15 14.48 11.17 -18.94
N ALA A 16 15.34 11.92 -18.28
CA ALA A 16 15.10 13.35 -17.98
C ALA A 16 14.74 14.19 -19.22
N GLY A 17 15.31 13.86 -20.38
CA GLY A 17 15.01 14.54 -21.64
C GLY A 17 13.61 14.26 -22.22
N ASP A 18 12.92 13.24 -21.72
CA ASP A 18 11.56 12.88 -22.17
C ASP A 18 10.47 13.62 -21.39
N TYR A 19 10.84 14.27 -20.28
CA TYR A 19 9.88 15.05 -19.49
C TYR A 19 9.36 16.24 -20.29
N LYS A 20 8.05 16.38 -20.29
CA LYS A 20 7.35 17.54 -20.85
C LYS A 20 6.28 17.99 -19.88
N GLU A 21 6.23 19.30 -19.67
CA GLU A 21 5.16 19.89 -18.89
C GLU A 21 3.84 19.79 -19.67
N LEU A 22 2.83 19.17 -19.05
CA LEU A 22 1.50 19.03 -19.61
C LEU A 22 0.53 19.95 -18.89
N ASN A 23 0.14 21.01 -19.56
CA ASN A 23 -0.84 21.96 -19.09
C ASN A 23 -1.99 22.03 -20.08
N PRO A 24 -3.26 22.22 -19.62
CA PRO A 24 -4.36 22.55 -20.51
C PRO A 24 -4.11 23.90 -21.17
N GLY A 25 -4.68 24.09 -22.35
CA GLY A 25 -4.67 25.39 -23.05
C GLY A 25 -5.43 26.46 -22.24
N ALA A 26 -5.40 27.70 -22.74
CA ALA A 26 -6.10 28.82 -22.10
C ALA A 26 -7.60 28.59 -21.94
N VAL A 27 -8.20 27.81 -22.83
CA VAL A 27 -9.57 27.33 -22.77
C VAL A 27 -9.56 25.81 -22.89
N ALA A 28 -10.17 25.12 -21.92
CA ALA A 28 -10.31 23.68 -21.93
C ALA A 28 -11.76 23.32 -21.55
N TYR A 29 -12.33 22.36 -22.27
CA TYR A 29 -13.69 21.87 -22.04
C TYR A 29 -13.64 20.52 -21.36
N TYR A 30 -14.50 20.31 -20.37
CA TYR A 30 -14.62 19.08 -19.59
C TYR A 30 -16.09 18.72 -19.44
N ASP A 31 -16.42 17.45 -19.45
CA ASP A 31 -17.80 16.95 -19.27
C ASP A 31 -18.27 17.10 -17.83
N GLY A 32 -17.35 17.22 -16.88
CA GLY A 32 -17.66 17.41 -15.46
C GLY A 32 -16.42 17.73 -14.64
N VAL A 33 -16.66 18.11 -13.38
CA VAL A 33 -15.61 18.41 -12.40
C VAL A 33 -15.87 17.61 -11.13
N VAL A 34 -14.82 16.95 -10.62
CA VAL A 34 -14.81 16.35 -9.29
C VAL A 34 -13.81 17.11 -8.44
N ILE A 35 -14.26 17.67 -7.33
CA ILE A 35 -13.42 18.40 -6.39
C ILE A 35 -13.20 17.54 -5.16
N ILE A 36 -11.93 17.23 -4.87
CA ILE A 36 -11.52 16.47 -3.69
C ILE A 36 -10.64 17.37 -2.83
N ASN A 37 -11.11 17.67 -1.62
CA ASN A 37 -10.30 18.40 -0.63
C ASN A 37 -9.35 17.40 0.04
N LEU A 38 -8.06 17.48 -0.29
CA LEU A 38 -7.05 16.57 0.24
C LEU A 38 -6.83 16.74 1.75
N ASP A 39 -7.10 17.92 2.31
CA ASP A 39 -6.94 18.18 3.75
C ASP A 39 -7.96 17.43 4.61
N THR A 40 -9.04 16.93 4.00
CA THR A 40 -10.07 16.14 4.69
C THR A 40 -9.90 14.62 4.55
N ILE A 41 -8.90 14.17 3.79
CA ILE A 41 -8.64 12.75 3.59
C ILE A 41 -7.89 12.20 4.80
N GLU A 42 -8.49 11.19 5.44
CA GLU A 42 -7.86 10.44 6.51
C GLU A 42 -7.21 9.16 5.98
N PRO A 43 -6.24 8.56 6.71
CA PRO A 43 -5.73 7.24 6.40
C PRO A 43 -6.86 6.21 6.36
N MET A 44 -6.89 5.42 5.29
CA MET A 44 -7.96 4.46 5.01
C MET A 44 -7.42 3.05 4.87
N ILE A 45 -8.29 2.09 5.13
CA ILE A 45 -8.09 0.66 4.86
C ILE A 45 -9.19 0.19 3.91
N ALA A 46 -8.84 -0.55 2.89
CA ALA A 46 -9.79 -1.31 2.08
C ALA A 46 -9.82 -2.77 2.55
N LEU A 47 -11.00 -3.25 2.86
CA LEU A 47 -11.21 -4.63 3.32
C LEU A 47 -11.56 -5.54 2.13
N PRO A 48 -11.39 -6.87 2.26
CA PRO A 48 -11.85 -7.79 1.23
C PRO A 48 -13.35 -7.59 0.96
N PHE A 49 -13.86 -7.83 -0.22
CA PHE A 49 -13.18 -8.34 -1.42
C PHE A 49 -13.14 -7.29 -2.54
N HIS A 50 -13.51 -6.04 -2.25
CA HIS A 50 -13.58 -4.97 -3.26
C HIS A 50 -12.98 -3.67 -2.71
N PRO A 51 -12.23 -2.89 -3.49
CA PRO A 51 -11.61 -1.64 -3.04
C PRO A 51 -12.60 -0.60 -2.49
N SER A 52 -13.87 -0.65 -2.90
CA SER A 52 -14.92 0.25 -2.38
C SER A 52 -15.34 -0.10 -0.94
N ASN A 53 -14.94 -1.25 -0.41
CA ASN A 53 -15.11 -1.59 0.99
C ASN A 53 -14.06 -0.87 1.84
N GLY A 54 -14.05 0.45 1.74
CA GLY A 54 -13.07 1.34 2.34
C GLY A 54 -13.60 2.00 3.61
N TRP A 55 -12.77 2.06 4.63
CA TRP A 55 -13.06 2.66 5.93
C TRP A 55 -11.89 3.54 6.35
N THR A 56 -12.16 4.63 7.05
CA THR A 56 -11.06 5.30 7.74
C THR A 56 -10.52 4.37 8.84
N ILE A 57 -9.23 4.40 9.09
CA ILE A 57 -8.63 3.57 10.15
C ILE A 57 -9.29 3.86 11.50
N ARG A 58 -9.69 5.09 11.74
CA ARG A 58 -10.40 5.49 12.96
C ARG A 58 -11.77 4.83 13.08
N GLU A 59 -12.58 4.84 12.03
CA GLU A 59 -13.89 4.17 12.01
C GLU A 59 -13.75 2.66 12.17
N PHE A 60 -12.78 2.08 11.46
CA PHE A 60 -12.46 0.68 11.58
C PHE A 60 -12.08 0.30 13.02
N GLN A 61 -11.18 1.04 13.65
CA GLN A 61 -10.77 0.76 15.04
C GLN A 61 -11.93 0.89 16.05
N ALA A 62 -12.86 1.81 15.82
CA ALA A 62 -14.00 2.00 16.69
C ALA A 62 -15.06 0.88 16.56
N ASN A 63 -15.16 0.26 15.38
CA ASN A 63 -16.26 -0.67 15.06
C ASN A 63 -15.75 -1.98 14.40
N ALA A 64 -14.51 -2.37 14.66
CA ALA A 64 -13.84 -3.46 13.93
C ALA A 64 -14.64 -4.76 13.91
N ALA A 65 -15.22 -5.17 15.05
CA ALA A 65 -15.99 -6.42 15.14
C ALA A 65 -17.22 -6.43 14.22
N ASP A 66 -17.97 -5.34 14.16
CA ASP A 66 -19.18 -5.28 13.36
C ASP A 66 -18.85 -5.16 11.87
N ILE A 67 -17.81 -4.36 11.54
CA ILE A 67 -17.31 -4.23 10.17
C ILE A 67 -16.82 -5.58 9.66
N LEU A 68 -15.99 -6.30 10.43
CA LEU A 68 -15.46 -7.59 10.02
C LEU A 68 -16.56 -8.67 9.88
N ARG A 69 -17.58 -8.69 10.76
CA ARG A 69 -18.75 -9.58 10.58
C ARG A 69 -19.49 -9.31 9.28
N ALA A 70 -19.67 -8.04 8.92
CA ALA A 70 -20.31 -7.70 7.66
C ALA A 70 -19.47 -8.16 6.45
N VAL A 71 -18.13 -8.09 6.54
CA VAL A 71 -17.23 -8.62 5.50
C VAL A 71 -17.35 -10.14 5.40
N GLU A 72 -17.35 -10.86 6.52
CA GLU A 72 -17.53 -12.33 6.55
C GLU A 72 -18.84 -12.77 5.93
N GLN A 73 -19.94 -12.06 6.24
CA GLN A 73 -21.24 -12.34 5.66
C GLN A 73 -21.23 -12.09 4.15
N SER A 74 -20.71 -10.96 3.70
CA SER A 74 -20.58 -10.63 2.27
C SER A 74 -19.69 -11.63 1.53
N ALA A 75 -18.63 -12.12 2.20
CA ALA A 75 -17.73 -13.16 1.66
C ALA A 75 -18.49 -14.46 1.41
N ALA A 76 -19.30 -14.90 2.34
CA ALA A 76 -20.08 -16.13 2.22
C ALA A 76 -21.05 -16.07 1.03
N GLU A 77 -21.62 -14.89 0.77
CA GLU A 77 -22.51 -14.66 -0.38
C GLU A 77 -21.76 -14.63 -1.71
N GLN A 78 -20.57 -13.96 -1.75
CA GLN A 78 -19.81 -13.73 -2.99
C GLN A 78 -19.01 -14.96 -3.45
N LEU A 79 -18.48 -15.75 -2.52
CA LEU A 79 -17.57 -16.85 -2.87
C LEU A 79 -18.29 -18.07 -3.41
N GLU A 80 -19.61 -18.19 -3.25
CA GLU A 80 -20.46 -19.29 -3.72
C GLU A 80 -19.91 -20.69 -3.39
N ASN A 81 -18.98 -20.77 -2.41
CA ASN A 81 -18.34 -22.00 -2.01
C ASN A 81 -18.47 -22.23 -0.48
N PRO A 82 -19.34 -23.12 -0.03
CA PRO A 82 -19.60 -23.35 1.40
C PRO A 82 -18.40 -23.93 2.16
N ASN A 83 -17.37 -24.43 1.45
CA ASN A 83 -16.17 -24.96 2.07
C ASN A 83 -15.14 -23.88 2.42
N ILE A 84 -15.30 -22.67 1.88
CA ILE A 84 -14.44 -21.54 2.20
C ILE A 84 -15.08 -20.75 3.34
N LYS A 85 -14.40 -20.70 4.48
CA LYS A 85 -14.79 -19.89 5.61
C LYS A 85 -13.81 -18.74 5.78
N VAL A 86 -14.32 -17.52 5.83
CA VAL A 86 -13.53 -16.32 6.10
C VAL A 86 -13.77 -15.94 7.56
N ASN A 87 -12.75 -16.06 8.40
CA ASN A 87 -12.82 -15.83 9.84
C ASN A 87 -11.97 -14.62 10.22
N LEU A 88 -12.48 -13.42 9.96
CA LEU A 88 -11.76 -12.16 10.23
C LEU A 88 -11.98 -11.67 11.66
N VAL A 89 -13.13 -11.92 12.24
CA VAL A 89 -13.45 -11.52 13.62
C VAL A 89 -12.52 -12.22 14.61
N ASP A 90 -12.15 -13.46 14.35
CA ASP A 90 -11.21 -14.23 15.19
C ASP A 90 -9.80 -13.63 15.25
N LYS A 91 -9.46 -12.74 14.28
CA LYS A 91 -8.22 -11.97 14.29
C LYS A 91 -8.23 -10.75 15.21
N LEU A 92 -9.36 -10.47 15.89
CA LEU A 92 -9.43 -9.42 16.89
C LEU A 92 -8.94 -9.93 18.25
N ILE A 93 -7.75 -9.55 18.63
CA ILE A 93 -7.12 -9.90 19.90
C ILE A 93 -7.05 -8.65 20.78
N GLY A 94 -7.72 -8.68 21.93
CA GLY A 94 -7.77 -7.52 22.83
C GLY A 94 -8.34 -6.25 22.17
N GLY A 95 -9.29 -6.40 21.23
CA GLY A 95 -9.92 -5.29 20.50
C GLY A 95 -9.06 -4.71 19.36
N LYS A 96 -7.91 -5.32 19.04
CA LYS A 96 -7.03 -4.92 17.95
C LYS A 96 -6.99 -6.01 16.89
N LEU A 97 -7.02 -5.60 15.63
CA LEU A 97 -6.80 -6.54 14.51
C LEU A 97 -5.35 -7.02 14.51
N HIS A 98 -5.18 -8.32 14.63
CA HIS A 98 -3.89 -8.99 14.49
C HIS A 98 -3.67 -9.32 13.01
N VAL A 99 -2.50 -8.96 12.49
CA VAL A 99 -2.07 -9.24 11.13
C VAL A 99 -0.74 -10.00 11.15
N GLU A 100 -0.59 -11.00 10.30
CA GLU A 100 0.60 -11.83 10.22
C GLU A 100 1.56 -11.39 9.11
N GLN A 101 1.05 -10.64 8.13
CA GLN A 101 1.86 -10.21 6.99
C GLN A 101 1.55 -8.77 6.59
N GLY A 102 2.60 -8.02 6.29
CA GLY A 102 2.54 -6.73 5.63
C GLY A 102 3.33 -6.76 4.32
N VAL A 103 2.82 -6.09 3.30
CA VAL A 103 3.52 -5.96 2.01
C VAL A 103 3.43 -4.53 1.53
N ILE A 104 4.57 -3.90 1.23
CA ILE A 104 4.64 -2.62 0.54
C ILE A 104 5.03 -2.92 -0.90
N VAL A 105 4.10 -2.76 -1.83
CA VAL A 105 4.28 -3.28 -3.19
C VAL A 105 3.51 -2.47 -4.22
N GLY A 106 3.87 -2.67 -5.47
CA GLY A 106 3.15 -2.19 -6.63
C GLY A 106 3.64 -0.85 -7.15
N CYS A 107 3.07 -0.46 -8.28
CA CYS A 107 3.40 0.78 -8.97
C CYS A 107 2.96 2.05 -8.20
N SER A 108 2.06 1.91 -7.24
CA SER A 108 1.64 3.00 -6.35
C SER A 108 2.23 2.87 -4.94
N GLY A 109 2.25 1.68 -4.35
CA GLY A 109 2.80 1.47 -3.00
C GLY A 109 4.33 1.48 -2.95
N GLY A 110 4.98 0.97 -4.00
CA GLY A 110 6.44 0.82 -4.09
C GLY A 110 7.19 2.04 -4.64
N THR A 111 6.60 3.23 -4.64
CA THR A 111 7.28 4.46 -5.07
C THR A 111 8.42 4.82 -4.14
N PHE A 112 9.36 5.63 -4.63
CA PHE A 112 10.50 6.11 -3.83
C PHE A 112 10.02 6.78 -2.54
N GLU A 113 9.09 7.72 -2.64
CA GLU A 113 8.60 8.48 -1.49
C GLU A 113 7.90 7.59 -0.44
N ASN A 114 7.06 6.65 -0.89
CA ASN A 114 6.34 5.77 0.03
C ASN A 114 7.29 4.86 0.81
N ILE A 115 8.30 4.29 0.15
CA ILE A 115 9.27 3.42 0.81
C ILE A 115 10.22 4.25 1.69
N GLU A 116 10.63 5.44 1.27
CA GLU A 116 11.43 6.35 2.10
C GLU A 116 10.67 6.75 3.38
N LEU A 117 9.38 7.07 3.28
CA LEU A 117 8.53 7.34 4.45
C LEU A 117 8.40 6.13 5.36
N ALA A 118 8.22 4.94 4.80
CA ALA A 118 8.19 3.70 5.59
C ALA A 118 9.53 3.48 6.32
N ALA A 119 10.64 3.74 5.65
CA ALA A 119 11.98 3.65 6.27
C ALA A 119 12.16 4.66 7.40
N GLN A 120 11.63 5.87 7.27
CA GLN A 120 11.65 6.88 8.34
C GLN A 120 10.80 6.46 9.54
N ILE A 121 9.60 5.90 9.30
CA ILE A 121 8.71 5.40 10.36
C ILE A 121 9.35 4.25 11.13
N LEU A 122 10.03 3.34 10.45
CA LEU A 122 10.64 2.14 11.00
C LEU A 122 12.07 2.36 11.54
N ASN A 123 12.67 3.51 11.27
CA ASN A 123 14.02 3.82 11.71
C ASN A 123 14.16 3.72 13.24
N GLY A 124 15.08 2.89 13.70
CA GLY A 124 15.30 2.62 15.13
C GLY A 124 14.19 1.77 15.78
N LYS A 125 13.29 1.19 15.01
CA LYS A 125 12.25 0.27 15.48
C LYS A 125 12.54 -1.15 14.98
N ASN A 126 11.83 -2.12 15.54
CA ASN A 126 11.90 -3.51 15.14
C ASN A 126 10.47 -4.03 14.90
N ILE A 127 10.25 -4.74 13.78
CA ILE A 127 8.96 -5.36 13.46
C ILE A 127 8.66 -6.59 14.30
N GLY A 128 9.58 -7.01 15.16
CA GLY A 128 9.48 -8.20 16.00
C GLY A 128 10.15 -9.42 15.38
N SER A 129 10.28 -10.47 16.19
CA SER A 129 10.80 -11.79 15.78
C SER A 129 9.71 -12.86 15.83
N GLY A 130 8.44 -12.45 15.84
CA GLY A 130 7.29 -13.34 15.91
C GLY A 130 6.80 -13.77 14.54
N GLU A 131 5.49 -13.96 14.41
CA GLU A 131 4.85 -14.46 13.21
C GLU A 131 4.65 -13.38 12.13
N PHE A 132 4.78 -12.09 12.48
CA PHE A 132 4.62 -11.00 11.52
C PHE A 132 5.82 -10.90 10.57
N ALA A 133 5.54 -10.86 9.28
CA ALA A 133 6.52 -10.64 8.22
C ALA A 133 6.19 -9.36 7.44
N LEU A 134 7.19 -8.54 7.12
CA LEU A 134 7.06 -7.37 6.26
C LEU A 134 7.97 -7.51 5.05
N SER A 135 7.37 -7.56 3.87
CA SER A 135 8.09 -7.58 2.59
C SER A 135 7.89 -6.27 1.83
N ILE A 136 8.95 -5.78 1.20
CA ILE A 136 8.98 -4.50 0.49
C ILE A 136 9.48 -4.72 -0.92
N TYR A 137 8.68 -4.30 -1.90
CA TYR A 137 8.97 -4.41 -3.32
C TYR A 137 9.02 -3.02 -3.94
N PRO A 138 10.20 -2.49 -4.26
CA PRO A 138 10.32 -1.23 -4.99
C PRO A 138 9.61 -1.30 -6.34
N GLN A 139 9.06 -0.18 -6.77
CA GLN A 139 8.32 -0.04 -8.03
C GLN A 139 9.13 -0.44 -9.26
N SER A 140 10.43 -0.16 -9.25
CA SER A 140 11.35 -0.43 -10.36
C SER A 140 12.78 -0.57 -9.87
N GLN A 141 13.65 -1.12 -10.71
CA GLN A 141 15.09 -1.23 -10.40
C GLN A 141 15.79 0.14 -10.19
N PRO A 142 15.50 1.19 -11.00
CA PRO A 142 16.02 2.52 -10.71
C PRO A 142 15.61 3.07 -9.35
N VAL A 143 14.32 2.91 -8.96
CA VAL A 143 13.82 3.31 -7.64
C VAL A 143 14.55 2.53 -6.54
N PHE A 144 14.75 1.21 -6.71
CA PHE A 144 15.51 0.41 -5.77
C PHE A 144 16.93 0.95 -5.57
N THR A 145 17.59 1.31 -6.67
CA THR A 145 18.96 1.88 -6.62
C THR A 145 18.99 3.20 -5.86
N GLU A 146 18.02 4.09 -6.05
CA GLU A 146 17.95 5.35 -5.30
C GLU A 146 17.66 5.11 -3.80
N LEU A 147 16.80 4.14 -3.47
CA LEU A 147 16.55 3.75 -2.07
C LEU A 147 17.78 3.17 -1.37
N VAL A 148 18.66 2.47 -2.11
CA VAL A 148 19.97 2.04 -1.59
C VAL A 148 20.86 3.26 -1.32
N ARG A 149 20.92 4.21 -2.25
CA ARG A 149 21.74 5.42 -2.12
C ARG A 149 21.29 6.34 -0.99
N SER A 150 19.99 6.43 -0.75
CA SER A 150 19.42 7.24 0.35
C SER A 150 19.63 6.61 1.74
N GLY A 151 20.01 5.34 1.80
CA GLY A 151 20.10 4.58 3.05
C GLY A 151 18.74 4.07 3.58
N ALA A 152 17.66 4.22 2.82
CA ALA A 152 16.34 3.70 3.20
C ALA A 152 16.33 2.18 3.35
N ILE A 153 17.01 1.48 2.45
CA ILE A 153 17.11 0.01 2.48
C ILE A 153 17.78 -0.48 3.75
N GLU A 154 18.86 0.17 4.19
CA GLU A 154 19.54 -0.17 5.45
C GLU A 154 18.59 -0.08 6.65
N LYS A 155 17.87 1.04 6.78
CA LYS A 155 16.91 1.27 7.88
C LYS A 155 15.81 0.19 7.91
N LEU A 156 15.29 -0.17 6.76
CA LEU A 156 14.26 -1.20 6.61
C LEU A 156 14.77 -2.59 6.99
N MET A 157 15.96 -2.96 6.50
CA MET A 157 16.58 -4.25 6.85
C MET A 157 16.93 -4.34 8.34
N VAL A 158 17.44 -3.28 8.94
CA VAL A 158 17.73 -3.21 10.39
C VAL A 158 16.44 -3.34 11.20
N SER A 159 15.30 -2.85 10.72
CA SER A 159 14.01 -3.05 11.38
C SER A 159 13.48 -4.49 11.30
N GLY A 160 14.08 -5.35 10.48
CA GLY A 160 13.67 -6.74 10.26
C GLY A 160 12.81 -6.95 9.00
N ALA A 161 12.55 -5.91 8.21
CA ALA A 161 11.83 -6.05 6.95
C ALA A 161 12.67 -6.77 5.87
N THR A 162 12.03 -7.54 5.03
CA THR A 162 12.65 -8.18 3.86
C THR A 162 12.48 -7.29 2.64
N VAL A 163 13.58 -6.78 2.09
CA VAL A 163 13.54 -5.99 0.85
C VAL A 163 13.81 -6.92 -0.34
N ARG A 164 12.92 -6.84 -1.32
CA ARG A 164 12.94 -7.67 -2.51
C ARG A 164 13.22 -6.84 -3.76
N SER A 165 13.56 -7.50 -4.87
CA SER A 165 13.64 -6.83 -6.18
C SER A 165 12.26 -6.39 -6.67
N ALA A 166 12.21 -5.44 -7.61
CA ALA A 166 10.98 -4.98 -8.22
C ALA A 166 10.21 -6.14 -8.87
N PHE A 167 8.99 -6.39 -8.40
CA PHE A 167 8.13 -7.47 -8.87
C PHE A 167 6.66 -7.16 -8.57
N CYS A 168 5.79 -7.37 -9.53
CA CYS A 168 4.35 -7.09 -9.41
C CYS A 168 3.56 -8.24 -8.73
N GLY A 169 4.22 -9.34 -8.39
CA GLY A 169 3.63 -10.59 -7.94
C GLY A 169 2.61 -10.50 -6.81
N PRO A 170 2.92 -9.86 -5.68
CA PRO A 170 1.96 -9.79 -4.56
C PRO A 170 0.63 -9.13 -4.90
N CYS A 171 0.61 -8.21 -5.89
CA CYS A 171 -0.62 -7.53 -6.32
C CYS A 171 -1.63 -8.47 -7.01
N PHE A 172 -1.16 -9.59 -7.54
CA PHE A 172 -2.03 -10.61 -8.17
C PHE A 172 -1.93 -11.99 -7.50
N GLY A 173 -1.41 -12.04 -6.27
CA GLY A 173 -1.37 -13.26 -5.48
C GLY A 173 -0.19 -14.20 -5.79
N ALA A 174 0.94 -13.66 -6.25
CA ALA A 174 2.18 -14.43 -6.42
C ALA A 174 3.30 -13.86 -5.53
N GLY A 175 4.28 -14.69 -5.21
CA GLY A 175 5.39 -14.31 -4.33
C GLY A 175 4.99 -14.39 -2.85
N ASP A 176 5.13 -13.30 -2.11
CA ASP A 176 4.78 -13.25 -0.69
C ASP A 176 3.25 -13.24 -0.49
N THR A 177 2.62 -14.38 -0.67
CA THR A 177 1.20 -14.57 -0.37
C THR A 177 1.04 -15.17 1.02
N PRO A 178 -0.01 -14.76 1.78
CA PRO A 178 -0.31 -15.41 3.05
C PRO A 178 -0.53 -16.91 2.87
N ALA A 179 -0.06 -17.68 3.83
CA ALA A 179 -0.25 -19.13 3.83
C ALA A 179 -1.65 -19.55 4.31
N ASN A 180 -2.40 -18.62 4.91
CA ASN A 180 -3.70 -18.85 5.54
C ASN A 180 -4.75 -17.91 5.00
#